data_6de1031826dc1f7113344638196d0ed7
#
_entry.id   6de1031826dc1f7113344638196d0ed7
#
_cell.length_a   1.000
_cell.length_b   1.000
_cell.length_c   1.000
_cell.angle_alpha   90.00
_cell.angle_beta   90.00
_cell.angle_gamma   90.00
#
_symmetry.space_group_name_H-M   'P 1'
#
loop_
_entity.id
_entity.type
_entity.pdbx_description
1 polymer ?
#
loop_
_entity_poly.entity_id
_entity_poly.type
_entity_poly.pdbx_seq_one_letter_code
_entity_poly.pdbx_strand_id
1 'polypeptide(L)'
;MAGMKKVISGIVAAFLCALGAQGALKVASLHPLLSDMARQVGGDAVEVVNLFPENGELHAFEPTASDVAAAAGAQLVLACGKGVEPYLEDLRDSLPARTQVLELGKAVPDVHLPGSNVADPHWWNSPTAMKRASRALRQALEAAAPAQKATFAKGQRAYSAQMDTLVREARLAFAAIPQEKRVLVCSHASMSHFCKDFGFTALAVHGIAQESEGDTASLARILAELRRQSVPCLFYGVNEPPKVLQTIAHQVGARALPLALDGINPATPAYTELFRFNVKNIVEGLSTP
;
A
#
# COMPACT_ATOMS: atom_id res chain seq x y z
N MET A 1 2.10 -35.94 70.64
CA MET A 1 1.26 -35.64 69.47
C MET A 1 1.67 -34.27 68.93
N ALA A 2 2.67 -34.22 68.11
CA ALA A 2 3.14 -33.00 67.45
C ALA A 2 3.88 -33.46 66.19
N GLY A 3 3.39 -33.11 65.03
CA GLY A 3 4.17 -33.39 63.80
C GLY A 3 3.33 -33.89 62.64
N MET A 4 2.46 -33.03 62.09
CA MET A 4 1.93 -33.26 60.71
C MET A 4 1.21 -32.00 60.17
N LYS A 5 1.91 -30.87 60.09
CA LYS A 5 1.43 -29.65 59.41
C LYS A 5 2.61 -28.86 58.83
N LYS A 6 3.31 -29.35 57.83
CA LYS A 6 4.28 -28.58 57.05
C LYS A 6 4.73 -29.34 55.79
N VAL A 7 3.84 -29.73 54.87
CA VAL A 7 4.22 -30.20 53.50
C VAL A 7 3.12 -29.92 52.49
N ILE A 8 2.39 -28.83 52.52
CA ILE A 8 1.49 -28.40 51.45
C ILE A 8 1.66 -26.92 51.22
N SER A 9 2.85 -26.50 50.82
CA SER A 9 3.07 -25.09 50.44
C SER A 9 4.20 -24.88 49.40
N GLY A 10 4.44 -25.88 48.56
CA GLY A 10 5.57 -25.86 47.63
C GLY A 10 5.22 -26.16 46.17
N ILE A 11 3.97 -26.38 45.78
CA ILE A 11 3.64 -26.83 44.39
C ILE A 11 2.79 -25.85 43.58
N VAL A 12 2.48 -24.66 44.08
CA VAL A 12 1.65 -23.69 43.34
C VAL A 12 2.50 -22.61 42.63
N ALA A 13 3.82 -22.53 42.82
CA ALA A 13 4.66 -21.47 42.25
C ALA A 13 5.43 -21.85 40.96
N ALA A 14 5.26 -23.03 40.40
CA ALA A 14 6.04 -23.50 39.25
C ALA A 14 5.28 -23.61 37.93
N PHE A 15 4.04 -23.09 37.84
CA PHE A 15 3.22 -23.19 36.61
C PHE A 15 3.03 -21.86 35.86
N LEU A 16 3.78 -20.81 36.20
CA LEU A 16 3.61 -19.47 35.61
C LEU A 16 4.79 -18.97 34.76
N CYS A 17 5.71 -19.82 34.36
CA CYS A 17 6.88 -19.41 33.54
C CYS A 17 7.16 -20.32 32.33
N ALA A 18 6.14 -20.87 31.71
CA ALA A 18 6.28 -21.55 30.42
C ALA A 18 5.42 -20.84 29.33
N LEU A 19 5.34 -19.49 29.35
CA LEU A 19 5.13 -18.73 28.13
C LEU A 19 6.47 -18.76 27.40
N GLY A 20 6.73 -19.88 26.69
CA GLY A 20 7.85 -19.98 25.80
C GLY A 20 7.89 -18.73 24.92
N ALA A 21 9.06 -18.11 24.82
CA ALA A 21 9.33 -17.07 23.84
C ALA A 21 9.03 -17.68 22.45
N GLN A 22 7.78 -17.58 22.01
CA GLN A 22 7.42 -17.88 20.64
C GLN A 22 8.18 -16.85 19.83
N GLY A 23 9.12 -17.30 18.97
CA GLY A 23 9.85 -16.41 18.06
C GLY A 23 8.86 -15.52 17.29
N ALA A 24 9.31 -14.38 16.83
CA ALA A 24 8.51 -13.47 16.03
C ALA A 24 7.87 -14.21 14.84
N LEU A 25 6.61 -13.89 14.54
CA LEU A 25 5.88 -14.47 13.41
C LEU A 25 6.54 -14.01 12.10
N LYS A 26 7.00 -14.93 11.27
CA LYS A 26 7.62 -14.59 9.99
C LYS A 26 6.56 -14.23 8.95
N VAL A 27 6.67 -13.05 8.40
CA VAL A 27 5.77 -12.49 7.38
C VAL A 27 6.61 -12.13 6.16
N ALA A 28 6.29 -12.68 5.00
CA ALA A 28 6.84 -12.24 3.73
C ALA A 28 5.86 -11.27 3.05
N SER A 29 6.35 -10.32 2.29
CA SER A 29 5.51 -9.32 1.64
C SER A 29 5.96 -9.07 0.21
N LEU A 30 5.01 -9.08 -0.72
CA LEU A 30 5.21 -8.83 -2.14
C LEU A 30 5.19 -7.33 -2.50
N HIS A 31 4.96 -6.46 -1.50
CA HIS A 31 4.88 -5.02 -1.73
C HIS A 31 5.47 -4.24 -0.54
N PRO A 32 6.31 -3.21 -0.76
CA PRO A 32 7.00 -2.49 0.32
C PRO A 32 6.04 -1.77 1.28
N LEU A 33 4.89 -1.27 0.80
CA LEU A 33 3.89 -0.62 1.66
C LEU A 33 3.16 -1.63 2.57
N LEU A 34 3.00 -2.88 2.12
CA LEU A 34 2.46 -3.94 2.96
C LEU A 34 3.48 -4.39 4.01
N SER A 35 4.78 -4.37 3.66
CA SER A 35 5.88 -4.59 4.61
C SER A 35 5.88 -3.54 5.72
N ASP A 36 5.73 -2.26 5.36
CA ASP A 36 5.62 -1.15 6.33
C ASP A 36 4.40 -1.32 7.23
N MET A 37 3.22 -1.58 6.66
CA MET A 37 2.01 -1.87 7.43
C MET A 37 2.20 -3.04 8.39
N ALA A 38 2.83 -4.14 7.94
CA ALA A 38 3.04 -5.32 8.77
C ALA A 38 3.96 -5.02 9.96
N ARG A 39 5.04 -4.27 9.75
CA ARG A 39 5.93 -3.83 10.84
C ARG A 39 5.20 -2.92 11.84
N GLN A 40 4.39 -1.98 11.36
CA GLN A 40 3.66 -1.06 12.25
C GLN A 40 2.54 -1.75 13.03
N VAL A 41 1.83 -2.70 12.42
CA VAL A 41 0.75 -3.45 13.09
C VAL A 41 1.31 -4.54 14.00
N GLY A 42 2.36 -5.22 13.56
CA GLY A 42 2.93 -6.38 14.24
C GLY A 42 3.94 -6.02 15.34
N GLY A 43 4.65 -4.88 15.21
CA GLY A 43 5.74 -4.50 16.12
C GLY A 43 6.79 -5.61 16.21
N ASP A 44 7.35 -5.80 17.41
CA ASP A 44 8.37 -6.82 17.69
C ASP A 44 7.85 -8.27 17.63
N ALA A 45 6.53 -8.45 17.48
CA ALA A 45 5.92 -9.77 17.38
C ALA A 45 5.97 -10.35 15.94
N VAL A 46 6.45 -9.58 14.96
CA VAL A 46 6.62 -10.02 13.56
C VAL A 46 8.05 -9.78 13.06
N GLU A 47 8.54 -10.70 12.25
CA GLU A 47 9.74 -10.56 11.43
C GLU A 47 9.30 -10.43 9.98
N VAL A 48 9.50 -9.27 9.37
CA VAL A 48 8.99 -8.97 8.02
C VAL A 48 10.12 -8.99 7.00
N VAL A 49 10.00 -9.89 6.02
CA VAL A 49 10.85 -9.96 4.83
C VAL A 49 10.10 -9.32 3.66
N ASN A 50 10.67 -8.24 3.11
CA ASN A 50 10.18 -7.64 1.89
C ASN A 50 10.81 -8.35 0.69
N LEU A 51 9.99 -8.93 -0.19
CA LEU A 51 10.44 -9.64 -1.39
C LEU A 51 10.56 -8.72 -2.60
N PHE A 52 9.90 -7.57 -2.56
CA PHE A 52 9.93 -6.61 -3.66
C PHE A 52 11.28 -5.85 -3.67
N PRO A 53 11.97 -5.78 -4.82
CA PRO A 53 13.25 -5.09 -4.92
C PRO A 53 13.12 -3.58 -4.72
N GLU A 54 14.17 -2.94 -4.18
CA GLU A 54 14.17 -1.54 -3.73
C GLU A 54 13.81 -0.53 -4.85
N ASN A 55 14.18 -0.81 -6.09
CA ASN A 55 13.88 0.03 -7.26
C ASN A 55 13.08 -0.76 -8.29
N GLY A 56 12.26 -1.71 -7.84
CA GLY A 56 11.45 -2.54 -8.72
C GLY A 56 10.31 -1.74 -9.38
N GLU A 57 9.89 -2.24 -10.53
CA GLU A 57 8.66 -1.82 -11.19
C GLU A 57 7.57 -2.83 -10.81
N LEU A 58 6.48 -2.34 -10.21
CA LEU A 58 5.50 -3.21 -9.56
C LEU A 58 4.82 -4.18 -10.53
N HIS A 59 4.46 -3.69 -11.71
CA HIS A 59 3.74 -4.48 -12.71
C HIS A 59 4.64 -5.45 -13.51
N ALA A 60 5.97 -5.27 -13.42
CA ALA A 60 6.96 -6.14 -14.06
C ALA A 60 7.67 -7.07 -13.06
N PHE A 61 7.32 -6.99 -11.77
CA PHE A 61 7.94 -7.82 -10.75
C PHE A 61 7.50 -9.29 -10.89
N GLU A 62 8.49 -10.18 -10.93
CA GLU A 62 8.31 -11.62 -10.82
C GLU A 62 9.24 -12.16 -9.72
N PRO A 63 8.73 -12.97 -8.78
CA PRO A 63 9.55 -13.54 -7.71
C PRO A 63 10.63 -14.48 -8.26
N THR A 64 11.85 -14.31 -7.77
CA THR A 64 12.94 -15.24 -8.04
C THR A 64 12.80 -16.52 -7.20
N ALA A 65 13.59 -17.55 -7.52
CA ALA A 65 13.64 -18.78 -6.69
C ALA A 65 14.02 -18.50 -5.22
N SER A 66 14.85 -17.48 -4.97
CA SER A 66 15.17 -17.06 -3.60
C SER A 66 13.99 -16.39 -2.89
N ASP A 67 13.18 -15.62 -3.61
CA ASP A 67 11.96 -14.98 -3.07
C ASP A 67 10.91 -16.04 -2.72
N VAL A 68 10.72 -17.04 -3.60
CA VAL A 68 9.84 -18.19 -3.33
C VAL A 68 10.32 -18.96 -2.09
N ALA A 69 11.63 -19.19 -1.94
CA ALA A 69 12.19 -19.86 -0.77
C ALA A 69 11.98 -19.05 0.52
N ALA A 70 12.14 -17.72 0.45
CA ALA A 70 11.87 -16.83 1.59
C ALA A 70 10.38 -16.81 1.95
N ALA A 71 9.48 -16.76 0.96
CA ALA A 71 8.03 -16.87 1.15
C ALA A 71 7.64 -18.21 1.79
N ALA A 72 8.24 -19.32 1.34
CA ALA A 72 8.02 -20.66 1.90
C ALA A 72 8.47 -20.80 3.38
N GLY A 73 9.41 -19.97 3.80
CA GLY A 73 9.89 -19.87 5.19
C GLY A 73 8.97 -19.05 6.10
N ALA A 74 8.01 -18.31 5.55
CA ALA A 74 7.07 -17.49 6.31
C ALA A 74 5.80 -18.26 6.70
N GLN A 75 5.11 -17.78 7.73
CA GLN A 75 3.76 -18.25 8.09
C GLN A 75 2.69 -17.49 7.30
N LEU A 76 2.98 -16.25 6.92
CA LEU A 76 2.04 -15.38 6.20
C LEU A 76 2.77 -14.69 5.04
N VAL A 77 2.17 -14.72 3.86
CA VAL A 77 2.61 -13.97 2.67
C VAL A 77 1.56 -12.89 2.38
N LEU A 78 1.99 -11.63 2.30
CA LEU A 78 1.11 -10.49 2.02
C LEU A 78 1.19 -10.14 0.54
N ALA A 79 0.04 -10.07 -0.10
CA ALA A 79 -0.15 -9.63 -1.47
C ALA A 79 -1.14 -8.45 -1.53
N CYS A 80 -1.00 -7.60 -2.54
CA CYS A 80 -1.97 -6.54 -2.82
C CYS A 80 -3.31 -7.12 -3.26
N GLY A 81 -3.27 -8.17 -4.09
CA GLY A 81 -4.46 -8.75 -4.70
C GLY A 81 -5.04 -7.85 -5.79
N LYS A 82 -6.28 -8.11 -6.20
CA LYS A 82 -6.97 -7.39 -7.28
C LYS A 82 -6.24 -7.42 -8.62
N GLY A 83 -5.42 -8.47 -8.86
CA GLY A 83 -4.70 -8.67 -10.12
C GLY A 83 -3.37 -7.92 -10.23
N VAL A 84 -2.86 -7.34 -9.14
CA VAL A 84 -1.54 -6.71 -9.12
C VAL A 84 -0.43 -7.73 -9.34
N GLU A 85 -0.56 -8.92 -8.76
CA GLU A 85 0.40 -10.00 -8.84
C GLU A 85 -0.14 -11.11 -9.76
N PRO A 86 0.18 -11.10 -11.07
CA PRO A 86 -0.32 -12.11 -12.01
C PRO A 86 0.21 -13.52 -11.70
N TYR A 87 1.38 -13.60 -11.05
CA TYR A 87 2.04 -14.84 -10.62
C TYR A 87 1.50 -15.42 -9.29
N LEU A 88 0.50 -14.81 -8.66
CA LEU A 88 0.11 -15.13 -7.27
C LEU A 88 -0.40 -16.55 -7.10
N GLU A 89 -1.11 -17.12 -8.08
CA GLU A 89 -1.61 -18.49 -8.00
C GLU A 89 -0.45 -19.49 -8.12
N ASP A 90 0.49 -19.28 -9.05
CA ASP A 90 1.68 -20.14 -9.20
C ASP A 90 2.56 -20.08 -7.94
N LEU A 91 2.71 -18.88 -7.36
CA LEU A 91 3.40 -18.73 -6.07
C LEU A 91 2.67 -19.52 -4.98
N ARG A 92 1.36 -19.40 -4.88
CA ARG A 92 0.53 -20.11 -3.88
C ARG A 92 0.70 -21.63 -3.97
N ASP A 93 0.71 -22.17 -5.19
CA ASP A 93 0.86 -23.61 -5.44
C ASP A 93 2.26 -24.13 -5.07
N SER A 94 3.28 -23.24 -5.12
CA SER A 94 4.67 -23.58 -4.74
C SER A 94 4.94 -23.46 -3.23
N LEU A 95 4.02 -22.88 -2.44
CA LEU A 95 4.19 -22.70 -1.01
C LEU A 95 3.74 -23.92 -0.19
N PRO A 96 4.37 -24.17 0.98
CA PRO A 96 3.88 -25.17 1.92
C PRO A 96 2.45 -24.87 2.37
N ALA A 97 1.64 -25.92 2.58
CA ALA A 97 0.24 -25.80 3.03
C ALA A 97 0.06 -25.01 4.35
N ARG A 98 1.12 -24.89 5.15
CA ARG A 98 1.13 -24.08 6.39
C ARG A 98 1.27 -22.58 6.15
N THR A 99 1.69 -22.17 4.97
CA THR A 99 1.91 -20.77 4.61
C THR A 99 0.60 -20.18 4.07
N GLN A 100 0.06 -19.19 4.77
CA GLN A 100 -1.15 -18.51 4.34
C GLN A 100 -0.79 -17.33 3.41
N VAL A 101 -1.42 -17.24 2.24
CA VAL A 101 -1.34 -16.07 1.36
C VAL A 101 -2.56 -15.18 1.63
N LEU A 102 -2.30 -13.94 2.05
CA LEU A 102 -3.32 -12.94 2.38
C LEU A 102 -3.32 -11.81 1.36
N GLU A 103 -4.34 -11.76 0.53
CA GLU A 103 -4.60 -10.66 -0.40
C GLU A 103 -5.34 -9.55 0.33
N LEU A 104 -4.63 -8.51 0.73
CA LEU A 104 -5.18 -7.42 1.55
C LEU A 104 -6.22 -6.56 0.80
N GLY A 105 -6.11 -6.47 -0.52
CA GLY A 105 -7.06 -5.77 -1.37
C GLY A 105 -8.48 -6.38 -1.35
N LYS A 106 -8.64 -7.66 -0.97
CA LYS A 106 -9.97 -8.27 -0.78
C LYS A 106 -10.79 -7.61 0.34
N ALA A 107 -10.12 -6.97 1.31
CA ALA A 107 -10.78 -6.20 2.37
C ALA A 107 -11.18 -4.77 1.96
N VAL A 108 -10.77 -4.33 0.77
CA VAL A 108 -11.01 -2.99 0.24
C VAL A 108 -12.10 -3.06 -0.84
N PRO A 109 -13.18 -2.28 -0.73
CA PRO A 109 -14.19 -2.18 -1.77
C PRO A 109 -13.59 -1.72 -3.10
N ASP A 110 -14.14 -2.20 -4.21
CA ASP A 110 -13.69 -1.79 -5.53
C ASP A 110 -14.00 -0.31 -5.80
N VAL A 111 -13.08 0.32 -6.47
CA VAL A 111 -13.23 1.62 -7.11
C VAL A 111 -12.84 1.41 -8.57
N HIS A 112 -13.67 1.87 -9.48
CA HIS A 112 -13.44 1.63 -10.91
C HIS A 112 -12.63 2.76 -11.53
N LEU A 113 -11.90 2.42 -12.55
CA LEU A 113 -11.20 3.38 -13.39
C LEU A 113 -12.20 4.32 -14.08
N PRO A 114 -11.84 5.58 -14.31
CA PRO A 114 -12.72 6.54 -14.95
C PRO A 114 -13.26 6.03 -16.30
N GLY A 115 -14.59 6.03 -16.45
CA GLY A 115 -15.25 5.59 -17.68
C GLY A 115 -15.18 4.09 -17.99
N SER A 116 -14.83 3.26 -17.00
CA SER A 116 -14.63 1.81 -17.18
C SER A 116 -15.31 1.01 -16.05
N ASN A 117 -15.59 -0.27 -16.32
CA ASN A 117 -16.01 -1.25 -15.32
C ASN A 117 -14.81 -2.02 -14.70
N VAL A 118 -13.59 -1.66 -15.08
CA VAL A 118 -12.36 -2.27 -14.55
C VAL A 118 -12.06 -1.68 -13.18
N ALA A 119 -11.87 -2.54 -12.18
CA ALA A 119 -11.48 -2.10 -10.84
C ALA A 119 -10.04 -1.57 -10.86
N ASP A 120 -9.80 -0.44 -10.20
CA ASP A 120 -8.45 0.08 -9.96
C ASP A 120 -7.79 -0.77 -8.86
N PRO A 121 -6.70 -1.48 -9.16
CA PRO A 121 -6.04 -2.31 -8.17
C PRO A 121 -5.19 -1.53 -7.16
N HIS A 122 -4.88 -0.25 -7.40
CA HIS A 122 -3.95 0.59 -6.64
C HIS A 122 -4.59 1.20 -5.37
N TRP A 123 -5.23 0.35 -4.58
CA TRP A 123 -5.97 0.77 -3.38
C TRP A 123 -5.07 1.39 -2.29
N TRP A 124 -3.78 1.06 -2.26
CA TRP A 124 -2.83 1.59 -1.27
C TRP A 124 -2.59 3.11 -1.39
N ASN A 125 -2.94 3.73 -2.51
CA ASN A 125 -2.88 5.19 -2.66
C ASN A 125 -3.94 5.93 -1.82
N SER A 126 -4.83 5.21 -1.14
CA SER A 126 -5.84 5.72 -0.22
C SER A 126 -5.53 5.35 1.23
N PRO A 127 -5.29 6.32 2.15
CA PRO A 127 -5.17 6.02 3.57
C PRO A 127 -6.41 5.35 4.16
N THR A 128 -7.60 5.65 3.63
CA THR A 128 -8.86 4.99 4.03
C THR A 128 -8.84 3.51 3.69
N ALA A 129 -8.33 3.16 2.51
CA ALA A 129 -8.17 1.77 2.09
C ALA A 129 -7.07 1.05 2.91
N MET A 130 -5.93 1.69 3.13
CA MET A 130 -4.85 1.17 3.99
C MET A 130 -5.35 0.87 5.41
N LYS A 131 -6.17 1.75 5.98
CA LYS A 131 -6.83 1.51 7.28
C LYS A 131 -7.75 0.28 7.26
N ARG A 132 -8.47 0.01 6.16
CA ARG A 132 -9.30 -1.20 6.01
C ARG A 132 -8.44 -2.44 5.92
N ALA A 133 -7.43 -2.43 5.06
CA ALA A 133 -6.48 -3.52 4.87
C ALA A 133 -5.76 -3.89 6.18
N SER A 134 -5.37 -2.89 7.00
CA SER A 134 -4.72 -3.14 8.29
C SER A 134 -5.57 -3.93 9.29
N ARG A 135 -6.91 -3.85 9.19
CA ARG A 135 -7.81 -4.66 10.03
C ARG A 135 -7.80 -6.13 9.60
N ALA A 136 -7.77 -6.39 8.29
CA ALA A 136 -7.66 -7.76 7.77
C ALA A 136 -6.30 -8.36 8.12
N LEU A 137 -5.23 -7.58 7.99
CA LEU A 137 -3.89 -8.00 8.42
C LEU A 137 -3.87 -8.36 9.92
N ARG A 138 -4.42 -7.50 10.79
CA ARG A 138 -4.52 -7.79 12.22
C ARG A 138 -5.22 -9.11 12.50
N GLN A 139 -6.34 -9.38 11.84
CA GLN A 139 -7.10 -10.63 12.01
C GLN A 139 -6.25 -11.86 11.64
N ALA A 140 -5.51 -11.79 10.53
CA ALA A 140 -4.62 -12.86 10.11
C ALA A 140 -3.45 -13.07 11.09
N LEU A 141 -2.83 -11.98 11.57
CA LEU A 141 -1.77 -12.05 12.58
C LEU A 141 -2.29 -12.63 13.91
N GLU A 142 -3.50 -12.24 14.35
CA GLU A 142 -4.14 -12.79 15.56
C GLU A 142 -4.45 -14.28 15.42
N ALA A 143 -4.83 -14.74 14.23
CA ALA A 143 -5.07 -16.16 13.96
C ALA A 143 -3.76 -16.96 13.95
N ALA A 144 -2.68 -16.41 13.37
CA ALA A 144 -1.37 -17.07 13.28
C ALA A 144 -0.62 -17.06 14.62
N ALA A 145 -0.79 -16.02 15.46
CA ALA A 145 -0.12 -15.90 16.76
C ALA A 145 -1.09 -15.37 17.84
N PRO A 146 -2.03 -16.20 18.34
CA PRO A 146 -3.10 -15.78 19.28
C PRO A 146 -2.56 -15.17 20.59
N ALA A 147 -1.39 -15.59 21.04
CA ALA A 147 -0.72 -15.05 22.23
C ALA A 147 -0.35 -13.56 22.10
N GLN A 148 -0.19 -13.07 20.86
CA GLN A 148 0.19 -11.69 20.54
C GLN A 148 -1.00 -10.78 20.19
N LYS A 149 -2.23 -11.26 20.39
CA LYS A 149 -3.47 -10.54 20.03
C LYS A 149 -3.50 -9.10 20.55
N ALA A 150 -3.09 -8.87 21.79
CA ALA A 150 -3.09 -7.54 22.39
C ALA A 150 -2.10 -6.58 21.69
N THR A 151 -0.92 -7.08 21.31
CA THR A 151 0.11 -6.36 20.55
C THR A 151 -0.43 -5.94 19.20
N PHE A 152 -0.98 -6.89 18.42
CA PHE A 152 -1.54 -6.62 17.11
C PHE A 152 -2.73 -5.64 17.15
N ALA A 153 -3.61 -5.79 18.13
CA ALA A 153 -4.72 -4.86 18.33
C ALA A 153 -4.24 -3.44 18.68
N LYS A 154 -3.19 -3.29 19.48
CA LYS A 154 -2.57 -1.99 19.80
C LYS A 154 -1.93 -1.37 18.55
N GLY A 155 -1.11 -2.14 17.81
CA GLY A 155 -0.45 -1.67 16.60
C GLY A 155 -1.46 -1.23 15.53
N GLN A 156 -2.50 -2.04 15.28
CA GLN A 156 -3.54 -1.70 14.31
C GLN A 156 -4.33 -0.44 14.70
N ARG A 157 -4.62 -0.22 15.98
CA ARG A 157 -5.26 1.03 16.42
C ARG A 157 -4.36 2.24 16.19
N ALA A 158 -3.07 2.13 16.48
CA ALA A 158 -2.09 3.19 16.24
C ALA A 158 -1.97 3.50 14.73
N TYR A 159 -1.85 2.46 13.90
CA TYR A 159 -1.84 2.60 12.45
C TYR A 159 -3.11 3.27 11.91
N SER A 160 -4.29 2.85 12.39
CA SER A 160 -5.55 3.49 12.02
C SER A 160 -5.62 4.97 12.36
N ALA A 161 -5.13 5.35 13.54
CA ALA A 161 -5.08 6.75 13.98
C ALA A 161 -4.15 7.59 13.09
N GLN A 162 -3.02 7.01 12.64
CA GLN A 162 -2.13 7.66 11.66
C GLN A 162 -2.85 7.88 10.33
N MET A 163 -3.56 6.87 9.79
CA MET A 163 -4.34 7.01 8.55
C MET A 163 -5.42 8.08 8.66
N ASP A 164 -6.14 8.13 9.78
CA ASP A 164 -7.14 9.18 10.03
C ASP A 164 -6.51 10.59 10.10
N THR A 165 -5.28 10.68 10.63
CA THR A 165 -4.53 11.94 10.65
C THR A 165 -4.13 12.37 9.24
N LEU A 166 -3.60 11.46 8.41
CA LEU A 166 -3.27 11.75 7.02
C LEU A 166 -4.49 12.24 6.22
N VAL A 167 -5.64 11.61 6.41
CA VAL A 167 -6.90 12.05 5.74
C VAL A 167 -7.28 13.46 6.16
N ARG A 168 -7.17 13.81 7.45
CA ARG A 168 -7.47 15.17 7.92
C ARG A 168 -6.50 16.21 7.38
N GLU A 169 -5.19 15.91 7.45
CA GLU A 169 -4.12 16.79 6.94
C GLU A 169 -4.32 17.07 5.44
N ALA A 170 -4.57 16.01 4.64
CA ALA A 170 -4.79 16.13 3.21
C ALA A 170 -6.04 16.95 2.88
N ARG A 171 -7.16 16.74 3.57
CA ARG A 171 -8.39 17.53 3.36
C ARG A 171 -8.18 19.01 3.65
N LEU A 172 -7.43 19.34 4.69
CA LEU A 172 -7.08 20.73 5.01
C LEU A 172 -6.18 21.32 3.91
N ALA A 173 -5.16 20.57 3.47
CA ALA A 173 -4.26 21.02 2.42
C ALA A 173 -4.99 21.23 1.07
N PHE A 174 -5.92 20.35 0.72
CA PHE A 174 -6.69 20.44 -0.52
C PHE A 174 -7.84 21.46 -0.46
N ALA A 175 -8.21 21.99 0.71
CA ALA A 175 -9.24 23.00 0.82
C ALA A 175 -8.94 24.28 0.04
N ALA A 176 -7.66 24.59 -0.18
CA ALA A 176 -7.22 25.72 -1.00
C ALA A 176 -7.35 25.48 -2.51
N ILE A 177 -7.58 24.25 -2.97
CA ILE A 177 -7.73 23.90 -4.39
C ILE A 177 -9.22 23.95 -4.74
N PRO A 178 -9.67 24.83 -5.65
CA PRO A 178 -11.05 24.85 -6.11
C PRO A 178 -11.49 23.50 -6.69
N GLN A 179 -12.77 23.14 -6.49
CA GLN A 179 -13.27 21.81 -6.88
C GLN A 179 -13.09 21.52 -8.37
N GLU A 180 -13.27 22.51 -9.21
CA GLU A 180 -13.11 22.42 -10.67
C GLU A 180 -11.65 22.23 -11.11
N LYS A 181 -10.69 22.57 -10.25
CA LYS A 181 -9.25 22.35 -10.47
C LYS A 181 -8.74 21.02 -9.89
N ARG A 182 -9.58 20.24 -9.21
CA ARG A 182 -9.20 18.95 -8.62
C ARG A 182 -9.16 17.84 -9.65
N VAL A 183 -8.27 17.98 -10.63
CA VAL A 183 -8.01 16.99 -11.66
C VAL A 183 -6.57 16.51 -11.52
N LEU A 184 -6.40 15.20 -11.27
CA LEU A 184 -5.09 14.55 -11.23
C LEU A 184 -4.84 13.84 -12.55
N VAL A 185 -3.82 14.30 -13.27
CA VAL A 185 -3.38 13.67 -14.52
C VAL A 185 -2.09 12.91 -14.23
N CYS A 186 -2.14 11.59 -14.28
CA CYS A 186 -1.00 10.71 -14.02
C CYS A 186 -0.56 9.97 -15.29
N SER A 187 0.65 9.41 -15.26
CA SER A 187 1.19 8.56 -16.33
C SER A 187 0.28 7.38 -16.60
N HIS A 188 -0.10 6.64 -15.57
CA HIS A 188 -1.05 5.52 -15.64
C HIS A 188 -2.20 5.69 -14.63
N ALA A 189 -3.25 4.89 -14.80
CA ALA A 189 -4.46 4.98 -13.98
C ALA A 189 -4.27 4.26 -12.63
N SER A 190 -3.83 4.99 -11.61
CA SER A 190 -3.51 4.44 -10.28
C SER A 190 -4.12 5.23 -9.11
N MET A 191 -4.89 6.27 -9.40
CA MET A 191 -5.30 7.23 -8.36
C MET A 191 -6.81 7.24 -8.08
N SER A 192 -7.59 6.26 -8.55
CA SER A 192 -9.06 6.30 -8.37
C SER A 192 -9.48 6.20 -6.90
N HIS A 193 -8.77 5.39 -6.10
CA HIS A 193 -9.03 5.29 -4.65
C HIS A 193 -8.72 6.59 -3.91
N PHE A 194 -7.60 7.25 -4.24
CA PHE A 194 -7.25 8.57 -3.73
C PHE A 194 -8.29 9.62 -4.13
N CYS A 195 -8.64 9.65 -5.41
CA CYS A 195 -9.61 10.60 -5.95
C CYS A 195 -10.98 10.47 -5.27
N LYS A 196 -11.43 9.25 -4.98
CA LYS A 196 -12.64 8.98 -4.22
C LYS A 196 -12.60 9.56 -2.79
N ASP A 197 -11.44 9.45 -2.09
CA ASP A 197 -11.29 9.94 -0.72
C ASP A 197 -11.30 11.47 -0.61
N PHE A 198 -10.78 12.15 -1.64
CA PHE A 198 -10.50 13.59 -1.59
C PHE A 198 -11.27 14.45 -2.60
N GLY A 199 -12.16 13.85 -3.38
CA GLY A 199 -12.99 14.55 -4.33
C GLY A 199 -12.21 15.09 -5.53
N PHE A 200 -11.25 14.30 -6.03
CA PHE A 200 -10.55 14.59 -7.29
C PHE A 200 -11.14 13.77 -8.44
N THR A 201 -10.85 14.19 -9.67
CA THR A 201 -11.07 13.42 -10.89
C THR A 201 -9.72 12.89 -11.37
N ALA A 202 -9.61 11.58 -11.65
CA ALA A 202 -8.40 10.97 -12.20
C ALA A 202 -8.46 10.97 -13.73
N LEU A 203 -7.34 11.34 -14.36
CA LEU A 203 -7.06 11.11 -15.77
C LEU A 203 -5.73 10.38 -15.90
N ALA A 204 -5.60 9.50 -16.88
CA ALA A 204 -4.36 8.77 -17.14
C ALA A 204 -3.93 8.98 -18.60
N VAL A 205 -2.62 9.16 -18.78
CA VAL A 205 -2.03 9.30 -20.13
C VAL A 205 -1.91 7.93 -20.81
N HIS A 206 -1.61 6.90 -20.03
CA HIS A 206 -1.55 5.50 -20.51
C HIS A 206 -2.58 4.64 -19.77
N GLY A 207 -3.06 3.58 -20.40
CA GLY A 207 -3.91 2.58 -19.75
C GLY A 207 -3.18 1.85 -18.60
N ILE A 208 -3.92 1.02 -17.83
CA ILE A 208 -3.44 0.33 -16.62
C ILE A 208 -2.21 -0.55 -16.87
N ALA A 209 -2.14 -1.18 -18.04
CA ALA A 209 -0.96 -1.92 -18.46
C ALA A 209 -0.22 -1.08 -19.50
N GLN A 210 1.08 -0.93 -19.32
CA GLN A 210 1.96 -0.32 -20.35
C GLN A 210 1.91 -1.04 -21.71
N GLU A 211 1.26 -2.20 -21.79
CA GLU A 211 1.02 -2.97 -22.99
C GLU A 211 0.08 -2.31 -24.02
N SER A 212 -0.76 -1.35 -23.62
CA SER A 212 -1.39 -0.48 -24.60
C SER A 212 -0.45 0.69 -24.88
N GLU A 213 0.54 0.48 -25.76
CA GLU A 213 1.20 1.60 -26.45
C GLU A 213 0.10 2.51 -26.96
N GLY A 214 -0.07 3.67 -26.28
CA GLY A 214 -1.13 4.60 -26.59
C GLY A 214 -1.03 4.96 -28.07
N ASP A 215 -2.00 4.54 -28.87
CA ASP A 215 -1.99 4.87 -30.28
C ASP A 215 -1.95 6.41 -30.44
N THR A 216 -1.41 6.88 -31.53
CA THR A 216 -1.24 8.33 -31.81
C THR A 216 -2.57 9.08 -31.69
N ALA A 217 -3.70 8.43 -31.95
CA ALA A 217 -5.04 9.01 -31.86
C ALA A 217 -5.48 9.17 -30.39
N SER A 218 -5.13 8.21 -29.52
CA SER A 218 -5.37 8.30 -28.07
C SER A 218 -4.56 9.43 -27.45
N LEU A 219 -3.28 9.55 -27.81
CA LEU A 219 -2.44 10.67 -27.35
C LEU A 219 -3.00 12.03 -27.80
N ALA A 220 -3.43 12.15 -29.06
CA ALA A 220 -4.04 13.39 -29.56
C ALA A 220 -5.30 13.77 -28.79
N ARG A 221 -6.17 12.80 -28.44
CA ARG A 221 -7.37 13.03 -27.61
C ARG A 221 -7.01 13.49 -26.21
N ILE A 222 -6.00 12.87 -25.57
CA ILE A 222 -5.52 13.26 -24.24
C ILE A 222 -5.00 14.69 -24.26
N LEU A 223 -4.14 15.04 -25.23
CA LEU A 223 -3.62 16.41 -25.38
C LEU A 223 -4.73 17.44 -25.60
N ALA A 224 -5.74 17.13 -26.40
CA ALA A 224 -6.90 18.01 -26.61
C ALA A 224 -7.69 18.18 -25.30
N GLU A 225 -7.91 17.11 -24.55
CA GLU A 225 -8.61 17.17 -23.26
C GLU A 225 -7.83 17.95 -22.19
N LEU A 226 -6.51 17.72 -22.08
CA LEU A 226 -5.64 18.48 -21.17
C LEU A 226 -5.66 20.00 -21.47
N ARG A 227 -5.63 20.38 -22.75
CA ARG A 227 -5.75 21.79 -23.17
C ARG A 227 -7.12 22.36 -22.83
N ARG A 228 -8.19 21.59 -23.10
CA ARG A 228 -9.57 22.01 -22.80
C ARG A 228 -9.78 22.27 -21.30
N GLN A 229 -9.18 21.46 -20.45
CA GLN A 229 -9.29 21.60 -19.00
C GLN A 229 -8.27 22.58 -18.42
N SER A 230 -7.33 23.09 -19.21
CA SER A 230 -6.26 23.98 -18.76
C SER A 230 -5.53 23.41 -17.52
N VAL A 231 -5.18 22.12 -17.57
CA VAL A 231 -4.54 21.41 -16.44
C VAL A 231 -3.18 22.03 -16.14
N PRO A 232 -2.92 22.53 -14.91
CA PRO A 232 -1.68 23.25 -14.60
C PRO A 232 -0.50 22.31 -14.34
N CYS A 233 -0.74 21.05 -14.01
CA CYS A 233 0.30 20.10 -13.66
C CYS A 233 -0.09 18.65 -13.99
N LEU A 234 0.87 17.90 -14.50
CA LEU A 234 0.82 16.44 -14.68
C LEU A 234 1.72 15.78 -13.64
N PHE A 235 1.42 14.53 -13.26
CA PHE A 235 2.13 13.82 -12.22
C PHE A 235 2.68 12.50 -12.73
N TYR A 236 4.00 12.25 -12.51
CA TYR A 236 4.67 11.00 -12.87
C TYR A 236 5.12 10.24 -11.63
N GLY A 237 5.18 8.92 -11.71
CA GLY A 237 5.71 8.08 -10.62
C GLY A 237 7.21 8.31 -10.43
N VAL A 238 7.68 8.39 -9.17
CA VAL A 238 9.12 8.58 -8.88
C VAL A 238 10.01 7.48 -9.46
N ASN A 239 9.45 6.28 -9.69
CA ASN A 239 10.15 5.15 -10.29
C ASN A 239 9.96 5.07 -11.82
N GLU A 240 9.24 6.02 -12.42
CA GLU A 240 8.98 6.06 -13.85
C GLU A 240 9.94 7.02 -14.58
N PRO A 241 10.30 6.74 -15.84
CA PRO A 241 11.04 7.72 -16.65
C PRO A 241 10.21 9.00 -16.86
N PRO A 242 10.63 10.16 -16.33
CA PRO A 242 9.80 11.37 -16.35
C PRO A 242 9.67 12.02 -17.73
N LYS A 243 10.56 11.67 -18.67
CA LYS A 243 10.75 12.37 -19.95
C LYS A 243 9.47 12.43 -20.80
N VAL A 244 8.72 11.35 -20.88
CA VAL A 244 7.49 11.29 -21.71
C VAL A 244 6.47 12.28 -21.15
N LEU A 245 6.18 12.19 -19.85
CA LEU A 245 5.18 13.05 -19.22
C LEU A 245 5.61 14.52 -19.17
N GLN A 246 6.91 14.79 -18.99
CA GLN A 246 7.47 16.14 -19.08
C GLN A 246 7.30 16.74 -20.48
N THR A 247 7.47 15.93 -21.54
CA THR A 247 7.26 16.36 -22.92
C THR A 247 5.78 16.71 -23.16
N ILE A 248 4.86 15.86 -22.68
CA ILE A 248 3.42 16.09 -22.79
C ILE A 248 3.04 17.38 -22.01
N ALA A 249 3.51 17.53 -20.79
CA ALA A 249 3.27 18.71 -19.97
C ALA A 249 3.74 19.99 -20.69
N HIS A 250 4.94 19.99 -21.24
CA HIS A 250 5.47 21.13 -22.03
C HIS A 250 4.58 21.46 -23.25
N GLN A 251 4.05 20.45 -23.96
CA GLN A 251 3.18 20.66 -25.13
C GLN A 251 1.83 21.31 -24.79
N VAL A 252 1.36 21.14 -23.55
CA VAL A 252 0.10 21.74 -23.08
C VAL A 252 0.30 22.96 -22.18
N GLY A 253 1.56 23.39 -21.96
CA GLY A 253 1.90 24.52 -21.10
C GLY A 253 1.76 24.24 -19.61
N ALA A 254 1.80 22.95 -19.21
CA ALA A 254 1.69 22.49 -17.83
C ALA A 254 3.08 22.17 -17.24
N ARG A 255 3.14 22.03 -15.91
CA ARG A 255 4.31 21.48 -15.19
C ARG A 255 4.23 19.96 -15.10
N ALA A 256 5.31 19.31 -14.70
CA ALA A 256 5.33 17.90 -14.35
C ALA A 256 5.99 17.73 -12.98
N LEU A 257 5.31 17.12 -12.02
CA LEU A 257 5.78 16.86 -10.66
C LEU A 257 5.73 15.38 -10.32
N PRO A 258 6.63 14.87 -9.44
CA PRO A 258 6.67 13.47 -9.05
C PRO A 258 5.60 13.13 -8.02
N LEU A 259 5.10 11.87 -8.06
CA LEU A 259 4.37 11.22 -6.98
C LEU A 259 5.01 9.87 -6.66
N ALA A 260 5.06 9.50 -5.39
CA ALA A 260 5.43 8.17 -4.96
C ALA A 260 4.16 7.32 -4.95
N LEU A 261 3.99 6.44 -5.97
CA LEU A 261 2.74 5.71 -6.21
C LEU A 261 2.83 4.23 -5.76
N ASP A 262 3.95 3.57 -6.04
CA ASP A 262 4.05 2.11 -5.98
C ASP A 262 5.04 1.60 -4.92
N GLY A 263 5.56 2.47 -4.06
CA GLY A 263 6.45 2.01 -3.00
C GLY A 263 7.18 3.10 -2.25
N ILE A 264 7.76 2.67 -1.14
CA ILE A 264 8.66 3.48 -0.34
C ILE A 264 10.06 3.49 -0.96
N ASN A 265 10.76 4.58 -0.75
CA ASN A 265 12.14 4.78 -1.19
C ASN A 265 12.94 5.52 -0.09
N PRO A 266 14.26 5.74 -0.23
CA PRO A 266 15.06 6.44 0.79
C PRO A 266 14.55 7.84 1.18
N ALA A 267 13.87 8.54 0.26
CA ALA A 267 13.29 9.86 0.54
C ALA A 267 11.91 9.79 1.20
N THR A 268 11.23 8.65 1.08
CA THR A 268 9.91 8.38 1.67
C THR A 268 9.89 6.97 2.29
N PRO A 269 10.61 6.76 3.42
CA PRO A 269 10.88 5.44 3.98
C PRO A 269 9.67 4.77 4.67
N ALA A 270 8.57 5.51 4.87
CA ALA A 270 7.32 4.99 5.41
C ALA A 270 6.11 5.53 4.65
N TYR A 271 4.97 4.83 4.75
CA TYR A 271 3.72 5.23 4.10
C TYR A 271 3.30 6.67 4.44
N THR A 272 3.47 7.07 5.70
CA THR A 272 3.09 8.43 6.15
C THR A 272 3.87 9.53 5.46
N GLU A 273 5.16 9.31 5.21
CA GLU A 273 6.04 10.25 4.53
C GLU A 273 5.76 10.28 3.03
N LEU A 274 5.59 9.11 2.44
CA LEU A 274 5.16 8.95 1.05
C LEU A 274 3.86 9.72 0.78
N PHE A 275 2.86 9.52 1.61
CA PHE A 275 1.56 10.16 1.41
C PHE A 275 1.65 11.69 1.56
N ARG A 276 2.39 12.19 2.57
CA ARG A 276 2.62 13.64 2.73
C ARG A 276 3.42 14.25 1.58
N PHE A 277 4.40 13.53 1.05
CA PHE A 277 5.12 13.93 -0.17
C PHE A 277 4.15 14.10 -1.34
N ASN A 278 3.25 13.14 -1.55
CA ASN A 278 2.25 13.22 -2.61
C ASN A 278 1.29 14.40 -2.39
N VAL A 279 0.78 14.60 -1.17
CA VAL A 279 -0.09 15.73 -0.84
C VAL A 279 0.59 17.06 -1.12
N LYS A 280 1.86 17.23 -0.72
CA LYS A 280 2.65 18.44 -0.97
C LYS A 280 2.76 18.72 -2.47
N ASN A 281 3.14 17.73 -3.27
CA ASN A 281 3.33 17.91 -4.71
C ASN A 281 2.02 18.17 -5.45
N ILE A 282 0.92 17.55 -5.02
CA ILE A 282 -0.42 17.81 -5.56
C ILE A 282 -0.84 19.26 -5.27
N VAL A 283 -0.68 19.73 -4.04
CA VAL A 283 -0.98 21.13 -3.68
C VAL A 283 -0.12 22.08 -4.48
N GLU A 284 1.20 21.86 -4.53
CA GLU A 284 2.12 22.67 -5.31
C GLU A 284 1.73 22.70 -6.79
N GLY A 285 1.37 21.53 -7.36
CA GLY A 285 0.99 21.41 -8.76
C GLY A 285 -0.31 22.13 -9.13
N LEU A 286 -1.31 22.09 -8.26
CA LEU A 286 -2.65 22.54 -8.58
C LEU A 286 -3.04 23.90 -7.97
N SER A 287 -2.24 24.44 -7.02
CA SER A 287 -2.52 25.75 -6.39
C SER A 287 -1.87 26.93 -7.13
N THR A 288 -1.10 26.67 -8.19
CA THR A 288 -0.48 27.77 -8.98
C THR A 288 -1.53 28.41 -9.88
N PRO A 289 -1.54 29.75 -9.99
CA PRO A 289 -2.50 30.50 -10.79
C PRO A 289 -2.39 30.21 -12.28
#